data_b8cd41c64ca74ce4b3066878a4e059f3
#
_entry.id   b8cd41c64ca74ce4b3066878a4e059f3
#
_cell.length_a   1.000
_cell.length_b   1.000
_cell.length_c   1.000
_cell.angle_alpha   90.00
_cell.angle_beta   90.00
_cell.angle_gamma   90.00
#
_symmetry.space_group_name_H-M   'P 1'
#
loop_
_entity.id
_entity.type
_entity.pdbx_description
1 polymer ?
#
loop_
_entity_poly.entity_id
_entity_poly.type
_entity_poly.pdbx_seq_one_letter_code
_entity_poly.pdbx_strand_id
1 'polypeptide(L)'
;KLLFLFEKSHITVPSFLLPPVQHNKGNYIASLANMCRWLGQIAENLGVEIYPGFAASEILYDDQGKVRGVATNDMGLDANNEKKDSYEPGIELHAKTTVFAEGCRGHLGKQLIKKFDLAKNSDPQQYGIGLKEIWEVPKENHDEGLVFHSVGWPLDNNTYGGSFVYHAENNQIFLGYVVGLDYKNPYLSPFEEFQRFKTHPAIKKMLSGGKRVSYGARALIEGGIQSLPQMHMPGALL
;
A
#
# COMPACT_ATOMS: atom_id res chain seq x y z
N LYS A 1 -12.55 15.74 -6.84
CA LYS A 1 -12.06 17.13 -6.76
C LYS A 1 -10.57 17.12 -6.47
N LEU A 2 -9.84 18.18 -6.86
CA LEU A 2 -8.48 18.43 -6.44
C LEU A 2 -8.44 19.75 -5.66
N LEU A 3 -7.83 19.73 -4.48
CA LEU A 3 -7.66 20.90 -3.63
C LEU A 3 -6.19 21.29 -3.57
N PHE A 4 -5.91 22.57 -3.68
CA PHE A 4 -4.61 23.12 -3.30
C PHE A 4 -4.75 23.73 -1.91
N LEU A 5 -4.05 23.17 -0.92
CA LEU A 5 -4.17 23.57 0.47
C LEU A 5 -3.14 24.64 0.84
N PHE A 6 -3.61 25.63 1.57
CA PHE A 6 -2.83 26.57 2.38
C PHE A 6 -3.12 26.28 3.85
N GLU A 7 -2.40 26.84 4.76
CA GLU A 7 -2.55 26.54 6.20
C GLU A 7 -3.99 26.64 6.73
N LYS A 8 -4.76 27.63 6.28
CA LYS A 8 -6.12 27.94 6.78
C LYS A 8 -7.20 28.01 5.72
N SER A 9 -6.83 27.83 4.46
CA SER A 9 -7.72 27.95 3.31
C SER A 9 -7.34 26.97 2.20
N HIS A 10 -8.17 26.84 1.19
CA HIS A 10 -7.87 26.05 0.00
C HIS A 10 -8.47 26.65 -1.26
N ILE A 11 -7.89 26.28 -2.39
CA ILE A 11 -8.44 26.52 -3.72
C ILE A 11 -8.87 25.18 -4.29
N THR A 12 -10.12 25.09 -4.79
CA THR A 12 -10.57 23.91 -5.54
C THR A 12 -10.21 24.11 -7.01
N VAL A 13 -9.43 23.18 -7.56
CA VAL A 13 -9.11 23.18 -8.99
C VAL A 13 -10.33 22.71 -9.77
N PRO A 14 -10.84 23.49 -10.73
CA PRO A 14 -11.95 23.09 -11.58
C PRO A 14 -11.66 21.80 -12.34
N SER A 15 -12.63 20.89 -12.43
CA SER A 15 -12.43 19.56 -13.01
C SER A 15 -12.02 19.59 -14.49
N PHE A 16 -12.40 20.62 -15.25
CA PHE A 16 -12.01 20.75 -16.65
C PHE A 16 -10.52 21.10 -16.85
N LEU A 17 -9.83 21.57 -15.79
CA LEU A 17 -8.39 21.83 -15.80
C LEU A 17 -7.57 20.57 -15.38
N LEU A 18 -8.24 19.53 -14.92
CA LEU A 18 -7.56 18.29 -14.52
C LEU A 18 -7.24 17.42 -15.74
N PRO A 19 -6.14 16.68 -15.72
CA PRO A 19 -5.83 15.74 -16.77
C PRO A 19 -6.90 14.65 -16.85
N PRO A 20 -7.14 14.03 -18.03
CA PRO A 20 -8.21 13.03 -18.23
C PRO A 20 -8.16 11.86 -17.25
N VAL A 21 -6.96 11.44 -16.81
CA VAL A 21 -6.77 10.36 -15.82
C VAL A 21 -7.37 10.66 -14.45
N GLN A 22 -7.69 11.92 -14.16
CA GLN A 22 -8.35 12.34 -12.91
C GLN A 22 -9.86 12.55 -13.07
N HIS A 23 -10.42 12.29 -14.24
CA HIS A 23 -11.86 12.39 -14.51
C HIS A 23 -12.55 11.08 -14.10
N ASN A 24 -12.90 10.96 -12.82
CA ASN A 24 -13.44 9.73 -12.23
C ASN A 24 -14.97 9.71 -12.08
N LYS A 25 -15.70 10.59 -12.77
CA LYS A 25 -17.15 10.61 -12.72
C LYS A 25 -17.72 9.29 -13.29
N GLY A 26 -18.53 8.59 -12.50
CA GLY A 26 -19.11 7.30 -12.87
C GLY A 26 -18.25 6.08 -12.45
N ASN A 27 -17.09 6.28 -11.86
CA ASN A 27 -16.31 5.21 -11.26
C ASN A 27 -16.86 4.87 -9.85
N TYR A 28 -16.53 3.66 -9.38
CA TYR A 28 -16.93 3.20 -8.06
C TYR A 28 -15.86 3.49 -7.03
N ILE A 29 -16.27 3.78 -5.79
CA ILE A 29 -15.42 3.75 -4.62
C ILE A 29 -15.61 2.38 -3.97
N ALA A 30 -14.51 1.65 -3.76
CA ALA A 30 -14.56 0.33 -3.16
C ALA A 30 -13.42 0.13 -2.15
N SER A 31 -13.72 -0.62 -1.09
CA SER A 31 -12.68 -1.11 -0.19
C SER A 31 -11.93 -2.28 -0.85
N LEU A 32 -10.64 -2.11 -1.11
CA LEU A 32 -9.78 -3.18 -1.63
C LEU A 32 -9.75 -4.39 -0.67
N ALA A 33 -9.80 -4.16 0.64
CA ALA A 33 -9.87 -5.23 1.62
C ALA A 33 -11.16 -6.05 1.51
N ASN A 34 -12.31 -5.40 1.27
CA ASN A 34 -13.59 -6.09 1.04
C ASN A 34 -13.54 -6.88 -0.27
N MET A 35 -13.00 -6.29 -1.33
CA MET A 35 -12.83 -6.96 -2.62
C MET A 35 -11.91 -8.19 -2.49
N CYS A 36 -10.78 -8.08 -1.80
CA CYS A 36 -9.88 -9.21 -1.58
C CYS A 36 -10.55 -10.35 -0.81
N ARG A 37 -11.33 -10.06 0.23
CA ARG A 37 -12.09 -11.09 0.95
C ARG A 37 -13.12 -11.78 0.05
N TRP A 38 -13.86 -11.02 -0.73
CA TRP A 38 -14.84 -11.57 -1.67
C TRP A 38 -14.17 -12.42 -2.76
N LEU A 39 -13.08 -11.94 -3.36
CA LEU A 39 -12.31 -12.71 -4.35
C LEU A 39 -11.66 -13.95 -3.74
N GLY A 40 -11.22 -13.87 -2.47
CA GLY A 40 -10.68 -15.03 -1.74
C GLY A 40 -11.70 -16.16 -1.65
N GLN A 41 -12.94 -15.87 -1.26
CA GLN A 41 -14.03 -16.86 -1.23
C GLN A 41 -14.31 -17.48 -2.60
N ILE A 42 -14.26 -16.68 -3.68
CA ILE A 42 -14.43 -17.20 -5.04
C ILE A 42 -13.26 -18.12 -5.41
N ALA A 43 -12.04 -17.73 -5.09
CA ALA A 43 -10.84 -18.52 -5.36
C ALA A 43 -10.89 -19.88 -4.64
N GLU A 44 -11.25 -19.91 -3.35
CA GLU A 44 -11.43 -21.14 -2.58
C GLU A 44 -12.50 -22.06 -3.21
N ASN A 45 -13.65 -21.50 -3.64
CA ASN A 45 -14.70 -22.24 -4.32
C ASN A 45 -14.23 -22.84 -5.69
N LEU A 46 -13.18 -22.26 -6.29
CA LEU A 46 -12.54 -22.77 -7.50
C LEU A 46 -11.39 -23.74 -7.22
N GLY A 47 -11.15 -24.11 -5.97
CA GLY A 47 -10.13 -25.07 -5.56
C GLY A 47 -8.76 -24.45 -5.29
N VAL A 48 -8.66 -23.12 -5.14
CA VAL A 48 -7.43 -22.46 -4.70
C VAL A 48 -7.33 -22.60 -3.19
N GLU A 49 -6.19 -23.06 -2.69
CA GLU A 49 -5.90 -23.10 -1.27
C GLU A 49 -5.30 -21.77 -0.80
N ILE A 50 -5.85 -21.20 0.28
CA ILE A 50 -5.39 -19.94 0.87
C ILE A 50 -4.90 -20.21 2.29
N TYR A 51 -3.65 -19.88 2.57
CA TYR A 51 -2.99 -20.12 3.85
C TYR A 51 -2.69 -18.79 4.57
N PRO A 52 -3.66 -18.18 5.27
CA PRO A 52 -3.42 -16.95 6.01
C PRO A 52 -2.48 -17.20 7.19
N GLY A 53 -1.50 -16.31 7.37
CA GLY A 53 -0.52 -16.41 8.46
C GLY A 53 0.72 -17.24 8.15
N PHE A 54 0.77 -17.94 7.01
CA PHE A 54 1.97 -18.66 6.57
C PHE A 54 2.82 -17.77 5.67
N ALA A 55 3.91 -17.27 6.21
CA ALA A 55 4.86 -16.45 5.46
C ALA A 55 5.89 -17.32 4.75
N ALA A 56 6.08 -17.11 3.44
CA ALA A 56 7.20 -17.66 2.73
C ALA A 56 8.49 -16.99 3.21
N SER A 57 9.50 -17.79 3.56
CA SER A 57 10.77 -17.35 4.14
C SER A 57 11.97 -17.64 3.28
N GLU A 58 11.88 -18.65 2.44
CA GLU A 58 12.96 -19.11 1.57
C GLU A 58 12.47 -19.40 0.16
N ILE A 59 13.33 -19.18 -0.81
CA ILE A 59 13.08 -19.51 -2.22
C ILE A 59 13.77 -20.84 -2.53
N LEU A 60 13.00 -21.78 -3.03
CA LEU A 60 13.53 -23.08 -3.46
C LEU A 60 13.97 -23.03 -4.92
N TYR A 61 15.14 -23.60 -5.20
CA TYR A 61 15.70 -23.67 -6.54
C TYR A 61 15.93 -25.13 -6.95
N ASP A 62 15.90 -25.40 -8.23
CA ASP A 62 16.39 -26.66 -8.80
C ASP A 62 17.92 -26.60 -9.05
N ASP A 63 18.48 -27.71 -9.52
CA ASP A 63 19.92 -27.85 -9.81
C ASP A 63 20.41 -26.90 -10.92
N GLN A 64 19.50 -26.34 -11.71
CA GLN A 64 19.79 -25.37 -12.77
C GLN A 64 19.62 -23.91 -12.28
N GLY A 65 19.25 -23.72 -11.01
CA GLY A 65 19.01 -22.40 -10.41
C GLY A 65 17.66 -21.77 -10.78
N LYS A 66 16.74 -22.52 -11.38
CA LYS A 66 15.36 -22.10 -11.63
C LYS A 66 14.55 -22.17 -10.35
N VAL A 67 13.70 -21.18 -10.12
CA VAL A 67 12.76 -21.19 -8.98
C VAL A 67 11.78 -22.36 -9.15
N ARG A 68 11.62 -23.17 -8.10
CA ARG A 68 10.71 -24.32 -8.05
C ARG A 68 9.65 -24.21 -6.97
N GLY A 69 9.70 -23.17 -6.15
CA GLY A 69 8.76 -22.98 -5.06
C GLY A 69 9.29 -22.10 -3.94
N VAL A 70 8.64 -22.18 -2.79
CA VAL A 70 9.02 -21.49 -1.55
C VAL A 70 8.91 -22.42 -0.36
N ALA A 71 9.66 -22.12 0.72
CA ALA A 71 9.47 -22.74 2.02
C ALA A 71 8.96 -21.73 3.03
N THR A 72 8.16 -22.18 3.99
CA THR A 72 7.74 -21.40 5.15
C THR A 72 8.71 -21.60 6.31
N ASN A 73 8.71 -20.70 7.27
CA ASN A 73 9.47 -20.88 8.52
C ASN A 73 8.78 -21.92 9.42
N ASP A 74 9.57 -22.49 10.32
CA ASP A 74 9.04 -23.18 11.48
C ASP A 74 8.18 -22.22 12.32
N MET A 75 7.06 -22.72 12.83
CA MET A 75 6.16 -21.98 13.71
C MET A 75 6.27 -22.50 15.16
N GLY A 76 5.79 -21.69 16.12
CA GLY A 76 5.82 -22.09 17.52
C GLY A 76 7.21 -22.15 18.14
N LEU A 77 8.16 -21.33 17.68
CA LEU A 77 9.44 -21.11 18.33
C LEU A 77 9.34 -19.97 19.37
N ASP A 78 10.13 -20.04 20.42
CA ASP A 78 10.30 -18.93 21.37
C ASP A 78 11.39 -17.94 20.92
N ALA A 79 11.69 -16.94 21.75
CA ALA A 79 12.71 -15.94 21.46
C ALA A 79 14.15 -16.51 21.36
N ASN A 80 14.40 -17.71 21.89
CA ASN A 80 15.66 -18.41 21.85
C ASN A 80 15.72 -19.48 20.74
N ASN A 81 14.69 -19.54 19.86
CA ASN A 81 14.48 -20.59 18.86
C ASN A 81 14.25 -21.99 19.46
N GLU A 82 13.77 -22.09 20.69
CA GLU A 82 13.37 -23.35 21.28
C GLU A 82 11.91 -23.67 20.93
N LYS A 83 11.62 -24.97 20.76
CA LYS A 83 10.29 -25.44 20.36
C LYS A 83 9.31 -25.32 21.53
N LYS A 84 8.18 -24.65 21.29
CA LYS A 84 7.01 -24.62 22.19
C LYS A 84 6.11 -25.82 21.92
N ASP A 85 5.09 -26.02 22.77
CA ASP A 85 4.07 -27.06 22.56
C ASP A 85 3.29 -26.88 21.24
N SER A 86 3.25 -25.63 20.71
CA SER A 86 2.64 -25.28 19.43
C SER A 86 3.63 -25.31 18.24
N TYR A 87 4.73 -26.04 18.37
CA TYR A 87 5.71 -26.13 17.30
C TYR A 87 5.18 -26.90 16.09
N GLU A 88 5.29 -26.28 14.92
CA GLU A 88 5.02 -26.89 13.63
C GLU A 88 6.21 -26.64 12.70
N PRO A 89 6.75 -27.67 12.03
CA PRO A 89 7.85 -27.48 11.09
C PRO A 89 7.36 -26.70 9.86
N GLY A 90 8.26 -25.93 9.27
CA GLY A 90 8.03 -25.31 7.98
C GLY A 90 7.79 -26.34 6.88
N ILE A 91 7.07 -25.94 5.86
CA ILE A 91 6.73 -26.78 4.71
C ILE A 91 7.31 -26.20 3.42
N GLU A 92 7.65 -27.08 2.48
CA GLU A 92 8.01 -26.70 1.13
C GLU A 92 6.79 -26.74 0.22
N LEU A 93 6.53 -25.66 -0.51
CA LEU A 93 5.49 -25.54 -1.52
C LEU A 93 6.13 -25.51 -2.89
N HIS A 94 5.96 -26.57 -3.65
CA HIS A 94 6.53 -26.71 -4.99
C HIS A 94 5.52 -26.30 -6.06
N ALA A 95 5.97 -25.56 -7.08
CA ALA A 95 5.13 -25.09 -8.17
C ALA A 95 5.87 -25.07 -9.51
N LYS A 96 5.13 -25.17 -10.62
CA LYS A 96 5.66 -24.96 -11.98
C LYS A 96 6.08 -23.51 -12.20
N THR A 97 5.35 -22.58 -11.57
CA THR A 97 5.61 -21.14 -11.58
C THR A 97 5.20 -20.56 -10.24
N THR A 98 6.05 -19.74 -9.65
CA THR A 98 5.79 -19.01 -8.40
C THR A 98 5.62 -17.53 -8.69
N VAL A 99 4.56 -16.89 -8.15
CA VAL A 99 4.34 -15.46 -8.27
C VAL A 99 4.63 -14.79 -6.93
N PHE A 100 5.55 -13.83 -6.92
CA PHE A 100 5.94 -13.06 -5.74
C PHE A 100 5.21 -11.72 -5.73
N ALA A 101 4.09 -11.64 -5.05
CA ALA A 101 3.27 -10.44 -4.94
C ALA A 101 3.44 -9.73 -3.58
N GLU A 102 4.68 -9.54 -3.15
CA GLU A 102 5.05 -9.05 -1.81
C GLU A 102 4.98 -7.51 -1.67
N GLY A 103 4.63 -6.80 -2.72
CA GLY A 103 4.63 -5.33 -2.76
C GLY A 103 6.01 -4.73 -3.03
N CYS A 104 6.15 -3.43 -2.81
CA CYS A 104 7.30 -2.64 -3.28
C CYS A 104 8.67 -3.03 -2.69
N ARG A 105 8.71 -3.72 -1.56
CA ARG A 105 9.95 -4.14 -0.88
C ARG A 105 9.81 -5.51 -0.23
N GLY A 106 9.30 -6.47 -0.97
CA GLY A 106 9.24 -7.87 -0.55
C GLY A 106 10.64 -8.42 -0.22
N HIS A 107 10.75 -9.23 0.84
CA HIS A 107 12.06 -9.73 1.27
C HIS A 107 12.61 -10.81 0.33
N LEU A 108 11.76 -11.65 -0.26
CA LEU A 108 12.15 -12.64 -1.26
C LEU A 108 12.32 -11.99 -2.63
N GLY A 109 11.45 -11.06 -3.01
CA GLY A 109 11.58 -10.31 -4.26
C GLY A 109 12.92 -9.59 -4.38
N LYS A 110 13.44 -9.01 -3.29
CA LYS A 110 14.78 -8.40 -3.27
C LYS A 110 15.91 -9.40 -3.54
N GLN A 111 15.78 -10.65 -3.05
CA GLN A 111 16.75 -11.70 -3.31
C GLN A 111 16.74 -12.10 -4.79
N LEU A 112 15.52 -12.23 -5.38
CA LEU A 112 15.36 -12.54 -6.81
C LEU A 112 15.92 -11.44 -7.71
N ILE A 113 15.59 -10.17 -7.42
CA ILE A 113 16.13 -9.03 -8.16
C ILE A 113 17.67 -9.06 -8.18
N LYS A 114 18.29 -9.31 -7.03
CA LYS A 114 19.74 -9.39 -6.92
C LYS A 114 20.31 -10.64 -7.62
N LYS A 115 19.72 -11.81 -7.41
CA LYS A 115 20.24 -13.09 -7.94
C LYS A 115 20.20 -13.15 -9.46
N PHE A 116 19.12 -12.65 -10.07
CA PHE A 116 18.92 -12.68 -11.52
C PHE A 116 19.24 -11.36 -12.22
N ASP A 117 19.81 -10.38 -11.47
CA ASP A 117 20.17 -9.06 -12.01
C ASP A 117 19.02 -8.35 -12.74
N LEU A 118 17.80 -8.47 -12.18
CA LEU A 118 16.57 -8.04 -12.87
C LEU A 118 16.46 -6.52 -13.02
N ALA A 119 17.20 -5.75 -12.23
CA ALA A 119 17.16 -4.29 -12.25
C ALA A 119 18.27 -3.64 -13.11
N LYS A 120 19.11 -4.43 -13.82
CA LYS A 120 20.28 -3.90 -14.55
C LYS A 120 19.97 -2.85 -15.61
N ASN A 121 18.76 -2.88 -16.17
CA ASN A 121 18.29 -1.97 -17.22
C ASN A 121 17.21 -1.00 -16.72
N SER A 122 17.01 -0.91 -15.39
CA SER A 122 15.99 -0.06 -14.80
C SER A 122 16.63 1.17 -14.16
N ASP A 123 15.91 2.28 -14.17
CA ASP A 123 16.30 3.47 -13.40
C ASP A 123 16.22 3.17 -11.89
N PRO A 124 16.97 3.90 -11.03
CA PRO A 124 16.86 3.78 -9.60
C PRO A 124 15.41 4.00 -9.13
N GLN A 125 14.90 3.09 -8.29
CA GLN A 125 13.55 3.20 -7.76
C GLN A 125 13.44 4.34 -6.74
N GLN A 126 12.37 5.10 -6.85
CA GLN A 126 11.97 6.11 -5.87
C GLN A 126 10.82 5.58 -5.02
N TYR A 127 10.82 5.99 -3.76
CA TYR A 127 9.84 5.51 -2.79
C TYR A 127 9.13 6.66 -2.09
N GLY A 128 7.86 6.45 -1.79
CA GLY A 128 7.08 7.26 -0.88
C GLY A 128 6.62 6.43 0.32
N ILE A 129 6.19 7.10 1.37
CA ILE A 129 5.46 6.50 2.48
C ILE A 129 4.01 6.97 2.43
N GLY A 130 3.09 6.04 2.35
CA GLY A 130 1.66 6.30 2.47
C GLY A 130 1.16 5.93 3.86
N LEU A 131 0.57 6.90 4.55
CA LEU A 131 -0.14 6.71 5.81
C LEU A 131 -1.62 6.75 5.53
N LYS A 132 -2.40 5.86 6.16
CA LYS A 132 -3.84 5.77 5.95
C LYS A 132 -4.55 5.58 7.27
N GLU A 133 -5.69 6.24 7.42
CA GLU A 133 -6.65 6.04 8.50
C GLU A 133 -8.05 5.79 7.94
N ILE A 134 -8.85 5.05 8.68
CA ILE A 134 -10.29 4.88 8.45
C ILE A 134 -11.01 5.48 9.64
N TRP A 135 -11.94 6.38 9.37
CA TRP A 135 -12.74 7.06 10.36
C TRP A 135 -14.22 6.75 10.16
N GLU A 136 -14.91 6.40 11.22
CA GLU A 136 -16.36 6.42 11.28
C GLU A 136 -16.80 7.80 11.76
N VAL A 137 -17.65 8.47 10.99
CA VAL A 137 -18.06 9.85 11.25
C VAL A 137 -19.58 9.94 11.38
N PRO A 138 -20.11 10.98 12.08
CA PRO A 138 -21.52 11.28 12.06
C PRO A 138 -22.05 11.46 10.63
N LYS A 139 -23.28 11.01 10.38
CA LYS A 139 -23.91 11.04 9.04
C LYS A 139 -23.94 12.44 8.42
N GLU A 140 -24.08 13.46 9.23
CA GLU A 140 -24.08 14.87 8.80
C GLU A 140 -22.73 15.37 8.28
N ASN A 141 -21.65 14.64 8.58
CA ASN A 141 -20.30 14.94 8.10
C ASN A 141 -19.87 14.04 6.93
N HIS A 142 -20.78 13.16 6.47
CA HIS A 142 -20.50 12.18 5.44
C HIS A 142 -21.28 12.51 4.15
N ASP A 143 -20.61 12.36 3.00
CA ASP A 143 -21.17 12.53 1.66
C ASP A 143 -20.68 11.35 0.81
N GLU A 144 -21.43 10.25 0.84
CA GLU A 144 -21.06 8.99 0.19
C GLU A 144 -20.75 9.21 -1.31
N GLY A 145 -19.63 8.70 -1.75
CA GLY A 145 -19.15 8.90 -3.11
C GLY A 145 -18.30 10.16 -3.31
N LEU A 146 -18.17 11.03 -2.30
CA LEU A 146 -17.25 12.16 -2.38
C LEU A 146 -15.81 11.68 -2.38
N VAL A 147 -15.07 12.09 -3.42
CA VAL A 147 -13.62 11.88 -3.53
C VAL A 147 -12.93 13.22 -3.76
N PHE A 148 -11.87 13.46 -3.02
CA PHE A 148 -10.93 14.51 -3.37
C PHE A 148 -9.48 14.12 -3.05
N HIS A 149 -8.58 14.74 -3.78
CA HIS A 149 -7.15 14.71 -3.53
C HIS A 149 -6.70 16.12 -3.14
N SER A 150 -5.62 16.22 -2.42
CA SER A 150 -5.04 17.53 -2.15
C SER A 150 -3.51 17.52 -2.24
N VAL A 151 -2.97 18.69 -2.57
CA VAL A 151 -1.53 19.00 -2.57
C VAL A 151 -1.30 20.32 -1.83
N GLY A 152 -0.04 20.62 -1.53
CA GLY A 152 0.38 21.82 -0.81
C GLY A 152 0.47 21.58 0.69
N TRP A 153 0.01 22.53 1.51
CA TRP A 153 0.12 22.43 2.96
C TRP A 153 -0.34 21.07 3.52
N PRO A 154 0.34 20.47 4.50
CA PRO A 154 1.45 21.00 5.31
C PRO A 154 2.85 20.82 4.70
N LEU A 155 3.02 20.11 3.59
CA LEU A 155 4.31 20.00 2.92
C LEU A 155 4.72 21.33 2.26
N ASP A 156 6.02 21.54 2.18
CA ASP A 156 6.59 22.64 1.41
C ASP A 156 6.66 22.29 -0.09
N ASN A 157 7.08 23.26 -0.92
CA ASN A 157 7.15 23.09 -2.37
C ASN A 157 8.32 22.18 -2.83
N ASN A 158 9.21 21.80 -1.93
CA ASN A 158 10.36 20.95 -2.24
C ASN A 158 10.15 19.48 -1.82
N THR A 159 9.02 19.20 -1.18
CA THR A 159 8.68 17.86 -0.69
C THR A 159 7.51 17.32 -1.52
N TYR A 160 7.75 16.24 -2.26
CA TYR A 160 6.70 15.56 -3.01
C TYR A 160 5.72 14.89 -2.08
N GLY A 161 4.42 15.02 -2.37
CA GLY A 161 3.38 14.35 -1.59
C GLY A 161 2.01 14.97 -1.76
N GLY A 162 1.08 14.49 -0.95
CA GLY A 162 -0.31 14.94 -0.98
C GLY A 162 -1.24 14.00 -0.24
N SER A 163 -2.53 14.23 -0.38
CA SER A 163 -3.54 13.43 0.30
C SER A 163 -4.62 12.89 -0.63
N PHE A 164 -5.31 11.87 -0.14
CA PHE A 164 -6.60 11.46 -0.66
C PHE A 164 -7.63 11.37 0.47
N VAL A 165 -8.89 11.63 0.14
CA VAL A 165 -10.04 11.46 1.04
C VAL A 165 -11.18 10.85 0.25
N TYR A 166 -11.69 9.72 0.72
CA TYR A 166 -12.79 8.97 0.11
C TYR A 166 -13.89 8.74 1.13
N HIS A 167 -15.09 9.23 0.85
CA HIS A 167 -16.28 8.92 1.62
C HIS A 167 -16.88 7.62 1.08
N ALA A 168 -16.62 6.53 1.79
CA ALA A 168 -17.04 5.19 1.45
C ALA A 168 -18.39 4.83 2.10
N GLU A 169 -18.81 3.59 1.98
CA GLU A 169 -20.00 3.05 2.64
C GLU A 169 -19.94 3.14 4.18
N ASN A 170 -21.08 3.00 4.85
CA ASN A 170 -21.20 2.90 6.32
C ASN A 170 -20.68 4.13 7.09
N ASN A 171 -20.83 5.34 6.55
CA ASN A 171 -20.30 6.57 7.11
C ASN A 171 -18.80 6.54 7.37
N GLN A 172 -18.04 5.79 6.58
CA GLN A 172 -16.60 5.70 6.69
C GLN A 172 -15.91 6.70 5.75
N ILE A 173 -14.89 7.37 6.29
CA ILE A 173 -13.96 8.19 5.52
C ILE A 173 -12.60 7.50 5.51
N PHE A 174 -12.10 7.21 4.31
CA PHE A 174 -10.75 6.74 4.08
C PHE A 174 -9.86 7.95 3.80
N LEU A 175 -8.96 8.20 4.71
CA LEU A 175 -8.07 9.35 4.72
C LEU A 175 -6.64 8.87 4.57
N GLY A 176 -5.90 9.37 3.59
CA GLY A 176 -4.50 9.02 3.40
C GLY A 176 -3.63 10.22 3.07
N TYR A 177 -2.35 10.08 3.43
CA TYR A 177 -1.32 11.08 3.22
C TYR A 177 -0.05 10.39 2.71
N VAL A 178 0.51 10.90 1.64
CA VAL A 178 1.71 10.36 1.01
C VAL A 178 2.82 11.39 1.07
N VAL A 179 4.03 10.94 1.39
CA VAL A 179 5.24 11.76 1.39
C VAL A 179 6.33 10.99 0.65
N GLY A 180 6.94 11.62 -0.38
CA GLY A 180 8.12 11.09 -1.05
C GLY A 180 9.29 10.98 -0.08
N LEU A 181 10.03 9.86 -0.10
CA LEU A 181 11.10 9.59 0.87
C LEU A 181 12.44 10.23 0.49
N ASP A 182 12.46 11.04 -0.57
CA ASP A 182 13.61 11.84 -0.99
C ASP A 182 13.63 13.26 -0.40
N TYR A 183 12.77 13.54 0.59
CA TYR A 183 12.70 14.85 1.24
C TYR A 183 14.04 15.22 1.88
N LYS A 184 14.40 16.51 1.76
CA LYS A 184 15.71 17.03 2.19
C LYS A 184 15.75 17.46 3.66
N ASN A 185 14.60 17.75 4.27
CA ASN A 185 14.52 18.20 5.65
C ASN A 185 14.61 17.00 6.61
N PRO A 186 15.72 16.80 7.35
CA PRO A 186 15.87 15.64 8.26
C PRO A 186 14.91 15.67 9.45
N TYR A 187 14.28 16.80 9.72
CA TYR A 187 13.30 16.96 10.81
C TYR A 187 11.86 16.73 10.36
N LEU A 188 11.63 16.49 9.05
CA LEU A 188 10.30 16.17 8.56
C LEU A 188 9.92 14.77 9.03
N SER A 189 8.76 14.66 9.68
CA SER A 189 8.15 13.38 10.03
C SER A 189 6.87 13.20 9.21
N PRO A 190 6.80 12.22 8.31
CA PRO A 190 5.57 11.95 7.54
C PRO A 190 4.35 11.74 8.43
N PHE A 191 4.52 11.12 9.60
CA PHE A 191 3.44 10.95 10.57
C PHE A 191 2.93 12.28 11.10
N GLU A 192 3.84 13.18 11.55
CA GLU A 192 3.46 14.49 12.06
C GLU A 192 2.83 15.38 10.98
N GLU A 193 3.32 15.31 9.73
CA GLU A 193 2.70 16.02 8.61
C GLU A 193 1.27 15.53 8.36
N PHE A 194 1.02 14.23 8.50
CA PHE A 194 -0.33 13.68 8.42
C PHE A 194 -1.21 14.15 9.59
N GLN A 195 -0.68 14.28 10.83
CA GLN A 195 -1.42 14.85 11.94
C GLN A 195 -1.76 16.33 11.67
N ARG A 196 -0.79 17.12 11.19
CA ARG A 196 -1.00 18.51 10.81
C ARG A 196 -2.08 18.63 9.72
N PHE A 197 -2.02 17.82 8.67
CA PHE A 197 -3.03 17.79 7.60
C PHE A 197 -4.46 17.64 8.16
N LYS A 198 -4.65 16.79 9.17
CA LYS A 198 -5.98 16.61 9.80
C LYS A 198 -6.47 17.83 10.57
N THR A 199 -5.58 18.75 10.93
CA THR A 199 -5.97 20.02 11.58
C THR A 199 -6.46 21.09 10.62
N HIS A 200 -6.26 20.91 9.30
CA HIS A 200 -6.75 21.84 8.28
C HIS A 200 -8.27 22.00 8.39
N PRO A 201 -8.84 23.23 8.33
CA PRO A 201 -10.27 23.48 8.59
C PRO A 201 -11.20 22.61 7.77
N ALA A 202 -10.92 22.39 6.48
CA ALA A 202 -11.74 21.54 5.60
C ALA A 202 -11.73 20.07 6.04
N ILE A 203 -10.60 19.55 6.51
CA ILE A 203 -10.45 18.14 6.94
C ILE A 203 -11.02 17.96 8.34
N LYS A 204 -10.65 18.85 9.27
CA LYS A 204 -11.11 18.81 10.66
C LYS A 204 -12.64 18.79 10.77
N LYS A 205 -13.33 19.57 9.91
CA LYS A 205 -14.80 19.64 9.91
C LYS A 205 -15.41 18.27 9.62
N MET A 206 -14.94 17.56 8.60
CA MET A 206 -15.51 16.25 8.21
C MET A 206 -15.18 15.14 9.22
N LEU A 207 -14.10 15.25 9.96
CA LEU A 207 -13.71 14.29 10.99
C LEU A 207 -14.32 14.61 12.37
N SER A 208 -15.01 15.72 12.52
CA SER A 208 -15.59 16.17 13.80
C SER A 208 -16.61 15.17 14.34
N GLY A 209 -16.48 14.80 15.61
CA GLY A 209 -17.32 13.79 16.25
C GLY A 209 -17.07 12.35 15.79
N GLY A 210 -16.10 12.16 14.89
CA GLY A 210 -15.75 10.84 14.38
C GLY A 210 -14.76 10.08 15.26
N LYS A 211 -14.67 8.78 15.01
CA LYS A 211 -13.74 7.84 15.66
C LYS A 211 -12.84 7.20 14.63
N ARG A 212 -11.52 7.20 14.85
CA ARG A 212 -10.59 6.41 14.04
C ARG A 212 -10.71 4.94 14.40
N VAL A 213 -11.07 4.10 13.40
CA VAL A 213 -11.30 2.66 13.58
C VAL A 213 -10.16 1.79 13.06
N SER A 214 -9.35 2.34 12.14
CA SER A 214 -8.19 1.63 11.60
C SER A 214 -7.12 2.59 11.14
N TYR A 215 -5.87 2.13 11.10
CA TYR A 215 -4.73 2.89 10.59
C TYR A 215 -3.64 1.95 10.09
N GLY A 216 -2.76 2.47 9.25
CA GLY A 216 -1.58 1.78 8.76
C GLY A 216 -0.68 2.66 7.91
N ALA A 217 0.52 2.17 7.66
CA ALA A 217 1.47 2.80 6.75
C ALA A 217 2.11 1.75 5.85
N ARG A 218 2.41 2.15 4.61
CA ARG A 218 3.11 1.31 3.64
C ARG A 218 4.01 2.16 2.76
N ALA A 219 5.18 1.61 2.43
CA ALA A 219 6.00 2.16 1.38
C ALA A 219 5.32 1.95 0.01
N LEU A 220 5.52 2.91 -0.88
CA LEU A 220 5.01 2.93 -2.25
C LEU A 220 6.20 3.10 -3.20
N ILE A 221 6.09 2.57 -4.42
CA ILE A 221 7.02 2.88 -5.51
C ILE A 221 6.49 4.11 -6.27
N GLU A 222 7.37 5.05 -6.58
CA GLU A 222 7.04 6.31 -7.27
C GLU A 222 7.89 6.54 -8.53
N GLY A 223 8.84 5.66 -8.83
CA GLY A 223 9.78 5.79 -9.93
C GLY A 223 9.20 5.56 -11.33
N GLY A 224 7.94 5.13 -11.44
CA GLY A 224 7.29 4.87 -12.72
C GLY A 224 7.76 3.58 -13.40
N ILE A 225 7.32 3.39 -14.66
CA ILE A 225 7.58 2.16 -15.42
C ILE A 225 9.08 1.92 -15.70
N GLN A 226 9.85 2.99 -15.86
CA GLN A 226 11.28 2.92 -16.10
C GLN A 226 12.09 2.38 -14.93
N SER A 227 11.54 2.43 -13.70
CA SER A 227 12.16 1.93 -12.48
C SER A 227 11.70 0.53 -12.09
N LEU A 228 10.80 -0.09 -12.88
CA LEU A 228 10.40 -1.47 -12.63
C LEU A 228 11.51 -2.43 -13.06
N PRO A 229 11.85 -3.43 -12.24
CA PRO A 229 12.75 -4.51 -12.65
C PRO A 229 12.10 -5.38 -13.74
N GLN A 230 12.88 -6.21 -14.39
CA GLN A 230 12.31 -7.29 -15.21
C GLN A 230 11.42 -8.17 -14.34
N MET A 231 10.16 -8.33 -14.76
CA MET A 231 9.12 -8.97 -13.94
C MET A 231 9.08 -10.50 -14.06
N HIS A 232 9.99 -11.10 -14.82
CA HIS A 232 10.03 -12.57 -15.01
C HIS A 232 11.44 -13.12 -14.98
N MET A 233 11.55 -14.34 -14.49
CA MET A 233 12.78 -15.13 -14.43
C MET A 233 12.44 -16.62 -14.52
N PRO A 234 13.43 -17.53 -14.67
CA PRO A 234 13.15 -18.95 -14.74
C PRO A 234 12.35 -19.45 -13.54
N GLY A 235 11.11 -19.90 -13.80
CA GLY A 235 10.19 -20.46 -12.80
C GLY A 235 9.43 -19.47 -11.94
N ALA A 236 9.58 -18.16 -12.15
CA ALA A 236 8.90 -17.17 -11.32
C ALA A 236 8.52 -15.86 -12.03
N LEU A 237 7.59 -15.15 -11.41
CA LEU A 237 7.17 -13.78 -11.73
C LEU A 237 7.26 -12.90 -10.46
N LEU A 238 7.56 -11.61 -10.64
CA LEU A 238 7.50 -10.56 -9.62
C LEU A 238 6.23 -9.74 -9.75
#